data_0a11df2ead99876f2ace19d34180a562
#
_entry.id   0a11df2ead99876f2ace19d34180a562
#
_cell.length_a   1.000
_cell.length_b   1.000
_cell.length_c   1.000
_cell.angle_alpha   90.00
_cell.angle_beta   90.00
_cell.angle_gamma   90.00
#
_symmetry.space_group_name_H-M   'P 1'
#
loop_
_entity.id
_entity.type
_entity.pdbx_description
1 polymer ?
#
loop_
_entity_poly.entity_id
_entity_poly.type
_entity_poly.pdbx_seq_one_letter_code
_entity_poly.pdbx_strand_id
1 'polypeptide(L)'
;MIETISAITLATHDMARAVHFYEALGFEIVHGGKDGLFTSFRAGTCYLNLIAQSVDRHWSWWGRAIFYVSDVDAFYANVIANGYRSDEAPRDAEWGERFFHLTDPDGHELSFARPLG
;
A
#
# COMPACT_ATOMS: atom_id res chain seq x y z
N MET A 1 14.49 -20.24 12.84
CA MET A 1 15.06 -19.22 11.93
C MET A 1 13.93 -18.48 11.22
N ILE A 2 14.09 -17.18 11.07
CA ILE A 2 13.09 -16.39 10.34
C ILE A 2 13.26 -16.67 8.84
N GLU A 3 12.15 -16.92 8.14
CA GLU A 3 12.18 -17.29 6.72
C GLU A 3 11.77 -16.14 5.81
N THR A 4 10.71 -15.40 6.18
CA THR A 4 10.16 -14.33 5.33
C THR A 4 9.18 -13.48 6.11
N ILE A 5 8.75 -12.39 5.48
CA ILE A 5 7.59 -11.63 5.94
C ILE A 5 6.36 -12.26 5.28
N SER A 6 5.39 -12.71 6.08
CA SER A 6 4.15 -13.29 5.56
C SER A 6 3.16 -12.21 5.15
N ALA A 7 2.97 -11.21 6.00
CA ALA A 7 1.97 -10.17 5.78
C ALA A 7 2.32 -8.91 6.57
N ILE A 8 1.77 -7.79 6.12
CA ILE A 8 1.73 -6.54 6.87
C ILE A 8 0.26 -6.21 7.09
N THR A 9 -0.12 -5.91 8.32
CA THR A 9 -1.50 -5.55 8.67
C THR A 9 -1.57 -4.08 9.03
N LEU A 10 -2.41 -3.33 8.31
CA LEU A 10 -2.62 -1.90 8.50
C LEU A 10 -3.98 -1.64 9.11
N ALA A 11 -4.04 -0.71 10.04
CA ALA A 11 -5.30 -0.30 10.65
C ALA A 11 -6.06 0.67 9.74
N THR A 12 -7.39 0.57 9.73
CA THR A 12 -8.22 1.53 9.02
C THR A 12 -9.41 1.96 9.87
N HIS A 13 -9.82 3.20 9.74
CA HIS A 13 -11.06 3.69 10.35
C HIS A 13 -12.26 3.51 9.43
N ASP A 14 -12.04 3.13 8.17
CA ASP A 14 -13.10 3.01 7.16
C ASP A 14 -12.69 1.93 6.16
N MET A 15 -13.19 0.72 6.36
CA MET A 15 -12.81 -0.42 5.53
C MET A 15 -13.18 -0.22 4.06
N ALA A 16 -14.37 0.32 3.79
CA ALA A 16 -14.80 0.52 2.40
C ALA A 16 -13.89 1.49 1.66
N ARG A 17 -13.50 2.58 2.31
CA ARG A 17 -12.57 3.57 1.74
C ARG A 17 -11.19 2.96 1.50
N ALA A 18 -10.69 2.22 2.48
CA ALA A 18 -9.37 1.59 2.37
C ALA A 18 -9.35 0.53 1.27
N VAL A 19 -10.36 -0.32 1.22
CA VAL A 19 -10.48 -1.36 0.18
C VAL A 19 -10.53 -0.71 -1.21
N HIS A 20 -11.32 0.35 -1.38
CA HIS A 20 -11.40 1.06 -2.66
C HIS A 20 -10.03 1.56 -3.10
N PHE A 21 -9.27 2.15 -2.18
CA PHE A 21 -7.93 2.67 -2.45
C PHE A 21 -7.00 1.54 -2.94
N TYR A 22 -6.90 0.45 -2.18
CA TYR A 22 -5.97 -0.63 -2.52
C TYR A 22 -6.38 -1.37 -3.78
N GLU A 23 -7.67 -1.56 -4.03
CA GLU A 23 -8.14 -2.13 -5.29
C GLU A 23 -7.80 -1.24 -6.48
N ALA A 24 -7.93 0.08 -6.33
CA ALA A 24 -7.57 1.03 -7.38
C ALA A 24 -6.08 0.98 -7.74
N LEU A 25 -5.23 0.62 -6.77
CA LEU A 25 -3.79 0.41 -7.00
C LEU A 25 -3.48 -0.93 -7.67
N GLY A 26 -4.46 -1.82 -7.78
CA GLY A 26 -4.28 -3.13 -8.39
C GLY A 26 -4.07 -4.27 -7.41
N PHE A 27 -4.21 -4.05 -6.10
CA PHE A 27 -4.19 -5.13 -5.13
C PHE A 27 -5.46 -5.99 -5.28
N GLU A 28 -5.27 -7.30 -5.24
CA GLU A 28 -6.35 -8.26 -5.42
C GLU A 28 -6.81 -8.82 -4.06
N ILE A 29 -8.11 -8.71 -3.78
CA ILE A 29 -8.69 -9.27 -2.56
C ILE A 29 -8.62 -10.79 -2.61
N VAL A 30 -8.13 -11.39 -1.53
CA VAL A 30 -8.15 -12.85 -1.35
C VAL A 30 -9.07 -13.26 -0.20
N HIS A 31 -9.45 -12.33 0.69
CA HIS A 31 -10.37 -12.59 1.79
C HIS A 31 -10.98 -11.27 2.27
N GLY A 32 -12.23 -11.30 2.69
CA GLY A 32 -12.93 -10.14 3.22
C GLY A 32 -13.45 -9.21 2.13
N GLY A 33 -13.42 -7.92 2.39
CA GLY A 33 -13.90 -6.88 1.48
C GLY A 33 -14.41 -5.66 2.24
N LYS A 34 -15.03 -4.74 1.51
CA LYS A 34 -15.45 -3.43 2.02
C LYS A 34 -16.37 -3.45 3.23
N ASP A 35 -17.15 -4.52 3.39
CA ASP A 35 -18.12 -4.64 4.48
C ASP A 35 -17.59 -5.43 5.67
N GLY A 36 -16.37 -5.93 5.59
CA GLY A 36 -15.77 -6.74 6.63
C GLY A 36 -14.99 -5.91 7.65
N LEU A 37 -14.60 -6.58 8.73
CA LEU A 37 -13.73 -6.01 9.75
C LEU A 37 -12.25 -6.31 9.46
N PHE A 38 -11.99 -7.20 8.52
CA PHE A 38 -10.67 -7.63 8.11
C PHE A 38 -10.69 -7.94 6.62
N THR A 39 -9.68 -7.46 5.90
CA THR A 39 -9.52 -7.74 4.46
C THR A 39 -8.06 -8.11 4.20
N SER A 40 -7.85 -9.09 3.35
CA SER A 40 -6.52 -9.50 2.92
C SER A 40 -6.38 -9.36 1.41
N PHE A 41 -5.29 -8.74 0.98
CA PHE A 41 -4.92 -8.61 -0.43
C PHE A 41 -3.66 -9.41 -0.70
N ARG A 42 -3.53 -9.89 -1.93
CA ARG A 42 -2.30 -10.52 -2.39
C ARG A 42 -1.23 -9.47 -2.71
N ALA A 43 -0.03 -9.69 -2.23
CA ALA A 43 1.14 -8.86 -2.52
C ALA A 43 2.31 -9.78 -2.90
N GLY A 44 2.32 -10.27 -4.15
CA GLY A 44 3.28 -11.28 -4.59
C GLY A 44 3.12 -12.58 -3.81
N THR A 45 4.15 -13.00 -3.10
CA THR A 45 4.12 -14.18 -2.22
C THR A 45 3.72 -13.83 -0.79
N CYS A 46 3.48 -12.55 -0.50
CA CYS A 46 3.07 -12.05 0.80
C CYS A 46 1.62 -11.52 0.74
N TYR A 47 1.17 -10.93 1.83
CA TYR A 47 -0.18 -10.35 1.89
C TYR A 47 -0.12 -8.97 2.52
N LEU A 48 -1.04 -8.12 2.11
CA LEU A 48 -1.33 -6.86 2.76
C LEU A 48 -2.73 -6.98 3.36
N ASN A 49 -2.83 -6.80 4.66
CA ASN A 49 -4.10 -6.91 5.36
C ASN A 49 -4.57 -5.55 5.86
N LEU A 50 -5.88 -5.40 5.97
CA LEU A 50 -6.52 -4.26 6.61
C LEU A 50 -7.34 -4.78 7.78
N ILE A 51 -7.25 -4.10 8.92
CA ILE A 51 -8.06 -4.40 10.09
C ILE A 51 -8.80 -3.14 10.53
N ALA A 52 -10.13 -3.26 10.69
CA ALA A 52 -10.95 -2.14 11.13
C ALA A 52 -10.63 -1.82 12.59
N GLN A 53 -10.46 -0.53 12.87
CA GLN A 53 -10.22 -0.03 14.22
C GLN A 53 -11.21 1.09 14.53
N SER A 54 -11.56 1.21 15.82
CA SER A 54 -12.39 2.30 16.31
C SER A 54 -11.77 3.66 15.97
N VAL A 55 -12.61 4.65 15.68
CA VAL A 55 -12.17 6.03 15.43
C VAL A 55 -11.45 6.65 16.61
N ASP A 56 -11.61 6.09 17.80
CA ASP A 56 -10.91 6.54 19.02
C ASP A 56 -9.46 6.06 19.05
N ARG A 57 -9.12 5.07 18.24
CA ARG A 57 -7.76 4.56 18.18
C ARG A 57 -6.97 5.35 17.16
N HIS A 58 -5.88 5.96 17.60
CA HIS A 58 -5.03 6.79 16.76
C HIS A 58 -3.66 6.19 16.60
N TRP A 59 -3.01 6.50 15.48
CA TRP A 59 -1.62 6.11 15.21
C TRP A 59 -0.90 7.31 14.59
N SER A 60 0.41 7.30 14.69
CA SER A 60 1.26 8.28 14.05
C SER A 60 2.14 7.57 13.01
N TRP A 61 3.07 8.27 12.42
CA TRP A 61 3.99 7.65 11.46
C TRP A 61 4.77 6.51 12.15
N TRP A 62 4.67 5.33 11.56
CA TRP A 62 5.28 4.10 12.11
C TRP A 62 6.40 3.56 11.21
N GLY A 63 6.62 4.16 10.04
CA GLY A 63 7.52 3.67 9.01
C GLY A 63 6.77 3.54 7.70
N ARG A 64 7.22 2.66 6.84
CA ARG A 64 6.55 2.46 5.54
C ARG A 64 6.64 1.01 5.10
N ALA A 65 5.66 0.60 4.29
CA ALA A 65 5.71 -0.65 3.57
C ALA A 65 6.22 -0.36 2.16
N ILE A 66 7.16 -1.16 1.67
CA ILE A 66 7.76 -0.99 0.36
C ILE A 66 7.36 -2.17 -0.52
N PHE A 67 6.75 -1.88 -1.67
CA PHE A 67 6.30 -2.87 -2.64
C PHE A 67 7.11 -2.71 -3.93
N TYR A 68 7.59 -3.82 -4.47
CA TYR A 68 8.15 -3.80 -5.81
C TYR A 68 7.02 -3.93 -6.82
N VAL A 69 7.08 -3.11 -7.86
CA VAL A 69 6.14 -3.13 -8.99
C VAL A 69 6.93 -3.28 -10.28
N SER A 70 6.30 -3.81 -11.32
CA SER A 70 7.00 -4.08 -12.58
C SER A 70 7.37 -2.82 -13.35
N ASP A 71 6.60 -1.74 -13.20
CA ASP A 71 6.82 -0.47 -13.90
C ASP A 71 6.36 0.66 -12.97
N VAL A 72 7.33 1.34 -12.36
CA VAL A 72 7.06 2.37 -11.35
C VAL A 72 6.32 3.56 -11.98
N ASP A 73 6.71 4.00 -13.17
CA ASP A 73 6.07 5.15 -13.82
C ASP A 73 4.64 4.85 -14.24
N ALA A 74 4.39 3.65 -14.76
CA ALA A 74 3.03 3.23 -15.13
C ALA A 74 2.14 3.09 -13.89
N PHE A 75 2.69 2.57 -12.81
CA PHE A 75 1.98 2.46 -11.54
C PHE A 75 1.60 3.85 -11.02
N TYR A 76 2.55 4.79 -11.04
CA TYR A 76 2.32 6.17 -10.65
C TYR A 76 1.22 6.82 -11.50
N ALA A 77 1.27 6.64 -12.82
CA ALA A 77 0.27 7.19 -13.73
C ALA A 77 -1.13 6.67 -13.40
N ASN A 78 -1.24 5.38 -13.04
CA ASN A 78 -2.51 4.78 -12.61
C ASN A 78 -3.02 5.39 -11.30
N VAL A 79 -2.12 5.64 -10.35
CA VAL A 79 -2.47 6.29 -9.07
C VAL A 79 -3.09 7.66 -9.33
N ILE A 80 -2.45 8.46 -10.17
CA ILE A 80 -2.92 9.80 -10.51
C ILE A 80 -4.25 9.73 -11.28
N ALA A 81 -4.37 8.80 -12.23
CA ALA A 81 -5.60 8.60 -13.01
C ALA A 81 -6.80 8.22 -12.15
N ASN A 82 -6.56 7.57 -11.01
CA ASN A 82 -7.61 7.23 -10.05
C ASN A 82 -7.93 8.35 -9.05
N GLY A 83 -7.32 9.53 -9.22
CA GLY A 83 -7.61 10.69 -8.40
C GLY A 83 -6.81 10.78 -7.09
N TYR A 84 -5.86 9.90 -6.87
CA TYR A 84 -4.99 9.97 -5.71
C TYR A 84 -3.76 10.82 -6.02
N ARG A 85 -3.10 11.29 -4.98
CA ARG A 85 -1.94 12.17 -5.12
C ARG A 85 -0.75 11.64 -4.35
N SER A 86 0.42 11.82 -4.95
CA SER A 86 1.71 11.62 -4.31
C SER A 86 2.41 12.99 -4.22
N ASP A 87 3.13 13.24 -3.14
CA ASP A 87 3.86 14.49 -2.96
C ASP A 87 4.96 14.66 -4.00
N GLU A 88 5.50 13.56 -4.50
CA GLU A 88 6.59 13.55 -5.47
C GLU A 88 6.32 12.56 -6.60
N ALA A 89 6.78 12.92 -7.80
CA ALA A 89 6.81 11.99 -8.93
C ALA A 89 7.92 10.95 -8.71
N PRO A 90 7.87 9.81 -9.41
CA PRO A 90 8.95 8.82 -9.35
C PRO A 90 10.31 9.41 -9.65
N ARG A 91 11.32 8.96 -8.92
CA ARG A 91 12.71 9.36 -9.12
C ARG A 91 13.66 8.20 -8.87
N ASP A 92 14.87 8.34 -9.38
CA ASP A 92 15.94 7.38 -9.14
C ASP A 92 16.66 7.75 -7.84
N ALA A 93 16.81 6.76 -6.97
CA ALA A 93 17.47 6.93 -5.68
C ALA A 93 18.96 6.55 -5.75
N GLU A 94 19.74 7.10 -4.83
CA GLU A 94 21.16 6.80 -4.72
C GLU A 94 21.44 5.33 -4.47
N TRP A 95 20.53 4.64 -3.80
CA TRP A 95 20.71 3.21 -3.50
C TRP A 95 20.31 2.28 -4.63
N GLY A 96 20.01 2.82 -5.81
CA GLY A 96 19.84 2.01 -7.01
C GLY A 96 18.42 1.55 -7.30
N GLU A 97 17.43 2.30 -6.87
CA GLU A 97 16.02 2.02 -7.15
C GLU A 97 15.32 3.25 -7.70
N ARG A 98 14.33 3.02 -8.57
CA ARG A 98 13.35 4.03 -8.91
C ARG A 98 12.14 3.84 -8.01
N PHE A 99 11.60 4.92 -7.44
CA PHE A 99 10.55 4.82 -6.44
C PHE A 99 9.71 6.08 -6.35
N PHE A 100 8.55 5.96 -5.70
CA PHE A 100 7.80 7.09 -5.16
C PHE A 100 7.06 6.65 -3.90
N HIS A 101 6.71 7.60 -3.06
CA HIS A 101 5.92 7.37 -1.85
C HIS A 101 4.47 7.78 -2.07
N LEU A 102 3.56 7.09 -1.38
CA LEU A 102 2.13 7.36 -1.43
C LEU A 102 1.56 7.15 -0.04
N THR A 103 0.76 8.10 0.43
CA THR A 103 0.07 7.97 1.71
C THR A 103 -1.33 7.44 1.47
N ASP A 104 -1.72 6.40 2.20
CA ASP A 104 -3.05 5.83 2.08
C ASP A 104 -4.10 6.69 2.82
N PRO A 105 -5.41 6.39 2.68
CA PRO A 105 -6.46 7.20 3.31
C PRO A 105 -6.39 7.27 4.84
N ASP A 106 -5.70 6.34 5.49
CA ASP A 106 -5.55 6.30 6.94
C ASP A 106 -4.21 6.87 7.41
N GLY A 107 -3.41 7.43 6.50
CA GLY A 107 -2.14 8.06 6.84
C GLY A 107 -0.92 7.12 6.83
N HIS A 108 -1.08 5.89 6.39
CA HIS A 108 0.04 4.96 6.26
C HIS A 108 0.87 5.30 5.04
N GLU A 109 2.19 5.34 5.22
CA GLU A 109 3.10 5.63 4.13
C GLU A 109 3.50 4.35 3.40
N LEU A 110 3.31 4.36 2.09
CA LEU A 110 3.67 3.27 1.19
C LEU A 110 4.76 3.73 0.24
N SER A 111 5.58 2.81 -0.21
CA SER A 111 6.56 3.09 -1.26
C SER A 111 6.42 2.04 -2.36
N PHE A 112 6.46 2.49 -3.60
CA PHE A 112 6.43 1.61 -4.77
C PHE A 112 7.73 1.80 -5.52
N ALA A 113 8.44 0.71 -5.74
CA ALA A 113 9.83 0.77 -6.16
C ALA A 113 10.20 -0.37 -7.12
N ARG A 114 11.36 -0.23 -7.73
CA ARG A 114 12.00 -1.28 -8.53
C ARG A 114 13.49 -1.00 -8.66
N PRO A 115 14.34 -2.03 -8.59
CA PRO A 115 15.76 -1.86 -8.86
C PRO A 115 16.00 -1.31 -10.26
N LEU A 116 17.02 -0.44 -10.41
CA LEU A 116 17.37 0.18 -11.69
C LEU A 116 18.09 -0.78 -12.63
N GLY A 117 18.71 -1.80 -12.11
CA GLY A 117 19.48 -2.71 -12.96
C GLY A 117 19.43 -4.15 -12.59
#